data_60f7e34f463b822dc7513f7c0620c6a5
#
_entry.id   60f7e34f463b822dc7513f7c0620c6a5
#
_cell.length_a   1.000
_cell.length_b   1.000
_cell.length_c   1.000
_cell.angle_alpha   90.00
_cell.angle_beta   90.00
_cell.angle_gamma   90.00
#
_symmetry.space_group_name_H-M   'P 1'
#
loop_
_entity.id
_entity.type
_entity.pdbx_description
1 polymer ?
#
loop_
_entity_poly.entity_id
_entity_poly.type
_entity_poly.pdbx_seq_one_letter_code
_entity_poly.pdbx_strand_id
1 'polypeptide(L)'
;MSESAVTSQTPVFQTLPSIRKGEMLYRTLGCTGEEVSLIGLGGYHIGDPPDEAEAIRIIRKAIDHGITFMDNCWDYHDGGSEIRMGKALCDGYREKVFLMTKIDGRTKEAAAKQLDESLRRLKTDRIDLLQHHEIIRLEDPDRIFAEGGAHEALLEARQAGKIRYIGFTGHKEPLIHLRMLEIAEKHQFRFDAVQMLLNVMDAHFRSFQNRVLPLLIKDQIGVLGMK
;
A
#
# COMPACT_ATOMS: atom_id res chain seq x y z
N MET A 1 7.75 -42.20 -29.36
CA MET A 1 7.58 -41.43 -28.14
C MET A 1 8.23 -40.07 -28.38
N SER A 2 7.45 -39.07 -28.68
CA SER A 2 7.93 -37.71 -28.95
C SER A 2 7.80 -36.89 -27.66
N GLU A 3 8.93 -36.50 -27.07
CA GLU A 3 8.98 -35.54 -26.00
C GLU A 3 8.58 -34.15 -26.52
N SER A 4 7.43 -33.67 -26.09
CA SER A 4 7.04 -32.29 -26.32
C SER A 4 7.81 -31.38 -25.36
N ALA A 5 8.77 -30.61 -25.88
CA ALA A 5 9.49 -29.60 -25.15
C ALA A 5 8.49 -28.50 -24.70
N VAL A 6 8.26 -28.42 -23.40
CA VAL A 6 7.56 -27.30 -22.80
C VAL A 6 8.50 -26.10 -22.84
N THR A 7 8.33 -25.23 -23.82
CA THR A 7 9.01 -23.95 -23.87
C THR A 7 8.42 -23.05 -22.75
N SER A 8 9.18 -22.86 -21.68
CA SER A 8 8.88 -21.85 -20.66
C SER A 8 9.06 -20.45 -21.29
N GLN A 9 7.98 -19.87 -21.75
CA GLN A 9 7.98 -18.46 -22.13
C GLN A 9 8.07 -17.63 -20.84
N THR A 10 9.22 -17.02 -20.62
CA THR A 10 9.38 -15.98 -19.59
C THR A 10 8.38 -14.86 -19.93
N PRO A 11 7.49 -14.46 -19.02
CA PRO A 11 6.55 -13.38 -19.30
C PRO A 11 7.33 -12.10 -19.62
N VAL A 12 7.15 -11.58 -20.82
CA VAL A 12 7.69 -10.28 -21.22
C VAL A 12 6.82 -9.23 -20.51
N PHE A 13 7.31 -8.70 -19.40
CA PHE A 13 6.66 -7.60 -18.71
C PHE A 13 6.77 -6.36 -19.60
N GLN A 14 5.64 -5.90 -20.16
CA GLN A 14 5.60 -4.59 -20.78
C GLN A 14 5.85 -3.53 -19.73
N THR A 15 6.93 -2.76 -19.91
CA THR A 15 7.18 -1.60 -19.06
C THR A 15 6.08 -0.56 -19.29
N LEU A 16 5.27 -0.31 -18.27
CA LEU A 16 4.29 0.78 -18.32
C LEU A 16 5.03 2.10 -18.54
N PRO A 17 4.44 3.02 -19.33
CA PRO A 17 5.06 4.31 -19.58
C PRO A 17 5.28 5.06 -18.26
N SER A 18 6.44 5.66 -18.12
CA SER A 18 6.76 6.56 -17.01
C SER A 18 6.84 8.00 -17.51
N ILE A 19 6.37 8.93 -16.70
CA ILE A 19 6.42 10.36 -16.97
C ILE A 19 7.57 10.93 -16.14
N ARG A 20 8.47 11.70 -16.78
CA ARG A 20 9.56 12.39 -16.08
C ARG A 20 9.15 13.84 -15.78
N LYS A 21 9.23 14.22 -14.51
CA LYS A 21 9.08 15.61 -14.06
C LYS A 21 10.33 15.99 -13.26
N GLY A 22 11.18 16.85 -13.82
CA GLY A 22 12.50 17.12 -13.27
C GLY A 22 13.36 15.85 -13.23
N GLU A 23 13.89 15.51 -12.07
CA GLU A 23 14.70 14.30 -11.87
C GLU A 23 13.86 13.07 -11.46
N MET A 24 12.59 13.27 -11.07
CA MET A 24 11.73 12.22 -10.60
C MET A 24 10.93 11.57 -11.74
N LEU A 25 10.77 10.25 -11.65
CA LEU A 25 9.89 9.48 -12.52
C LEU A 25 8.58 9.20 -11.81
N TYR A 26 7.48 9.25 -12.56
CA TYR A 26 6.11 8.99 -12.09
C TYR A 26 5.46 7.90 -12.93
N ARG A 27 4.50 7.20 -12.32
CA ARG A 27 3.63 6.23 -12.99
C ARG A 27 2.22 6.30 -12.42
N THR A 28 1.27 5.89 -13.25
CA THR A 28 -0.10 5.66 -12.78
C THR A 28 -0.12 4.44 -11.86
N LEU A 29 -0.75 4.58 -10.70
CA LEU A 29 -0.93 3.49 -9.73
C LEU A 29 -2.09 2.59 -10.18
N GLY A 30 -1.78 1.46 -10.79
CA GLY A 30 -2.79 0.54 -11.31
C GLY A 30 -3.76 1.24 -12.27
N CYS A 31 -5.06 1.01 -12.07
CA CYS A 31 -6.14 1.67 -12.83
C CYS A 31 -6.78 2.85 -12.07
N THR A 32 -6.15 3.34 -10.99
CA THR A 32 -6.69 4.44 -10.17
C THR A 32 -6.73 5.79 -10.91
N GLY A 33 -5.91 5.96 -11.93
CA GLY A 33 -5.68 7.24 -12.58
C GLY A 33 -4.72 8.17 -11.83
N GLU A 34 -4.30 7.79 -10.63
CA GLU A 34 -3.38 8.58 -9.80
C GLU A 34 -1.94 8.43 -10.26
N GLU A 35 -1.32 9.54 -10.58
CA GLU A 35 0.09 9.58 -10.91
C GLU A 35 0.93 9.78 -9.66
N VAL A 36 1.78 8.82 -9.34
CA VAL A 36 2.63 8.83 -8.14
C VAL A 36 4.10 8.69 -8.51
N SER A 37 4.99 9.24 -7.68
CA SER A 37 6.43 9.07 -7.85
C SER A 37 6.81 7.58 -7.72
N LEU A 38 7.78 7.13 -8.54
CA LEU A 38 8.26 5.75 -8.51
C LEU A 38 8.98 5.40 -7.18
N ILE A 39 9.47 6.41 -6.49
CA ILE A 39 10.05 6.27 -5.16
C ILE A 39 9.06 6.83 -4.17
N GLY A 40 8.68 6.01 -3.16
CA GLY A 40 7.87 6.43 -2.03
C GLY A 40 8.72 6.63 -0.78
N LEU A 41 8.29 7.53 0.10
CA LEU A 41 8.91 7.72 1.41
C LEU A 41 8.23 6.80 2.43
N GLY A 42 8.99 5.81 2.95
CA GLY A 42 8.52 4.88 3.99
C GLY A 42 8.51 5.52 5.37
N GLY A 43 7.40 5.36 6.08
CA GLY A 43 7.17 5.98 7.38
C GLY A 43 7.83 5.29 8.58
N TYR A 44 8.18 4.00 8.47
CA TYR A 44 8.73 3.30 9.64
C TYR A 44 9.94 4.04 10.21
N HIS A 45 10.97 4.28 9.41
CA HIS A 45 12.19 4.97 9.86
C HIS A 45 12.00 6.50 10.11
N ILE A 46 10.87 7.08 9.75
CA ILE A 46 10.54 8.45 10.13
C ILE A 46 10.29 8.58 11.64
N GLY A 47 9.93 7.48 12.31
CA GLY A 47 9.85 7.40 13.76
C GLY A 47 11.21 7.39 14.48
N ASP A 48 12.29 6.95 13.83
CA ASP A 48 13.60 6.73 14.45
C ASP A 48 14.35 8.00 14.85
N PRO A 49 14.38 9.12 14.08
CA PRO A 49 15.16 10.29 14.47
C PRO A 49 14.77 10.75 15.88
N PRO A 50 15.76 10.97 16.79
CA PRO A 50 15.48 11.44 18.14
C PRO A 50 14.85 12.83 18.13
N ASP A 51 15.15 13.65 17.13
CA ASP A 51 14.55 14.97 16.93
C ASP A 51 13.42 14.91 15.92
N GLU A 52 12.22 15.31 16.36
CA GLU A 52 11.03 15.40 15.51
C GLU A 52 11.22 16.43 14.38
N ALA A 53 11.91 17.53 14.64
CA ALA A 53 12.17 18.54 13.62
C ALA A 53 12.99 18.00 12.46
N GLU A 54 13.93 17.09 12.72
CA GLU A 54 14.70 16.40 11.69
C GLU A 54 13.80 15.48 10.84
N ALA A 55 12.89 14.73 11.45
CA ALA A 55 11.94 13.89 10.71
C ALA A 55 11.06 14.75 9.79
N ILE A 56 10.54 15.86 10.28
CA ILE A 56 9.73 16.80 9.49
C ILE A 56 10.55 17.38 8.33
N ARG A 57 11.81 17.75 8.59
CA ARG A 57 12.72 18.27 7.56
C ARG A 57 12.97 17.23 6.46
N ILE A 58 13.18 15.96 6.81
CA ILE A 58 13.37 14.87 5.86
C ILE A 58 12.13 14.71 4.97
N ILE A 59 10.95 14.66 5.56
CA ILE A 59 9.68 14.50 4.83
C ILE A 59 9.50 15.67 3.84
N ARG A 60 9.59 16.91 4.32
CA ARG A 60 9.40 18.10 3.47
C ARG A 60 10.45 18.17 2.35
N LYS A 61 11.70 17.86 2.67
CA LYS A 61 12.76 17.81 1.64
C LYS A 61 12.49 16.75 0.58
N ALA A 62 12.00 15.57 0.95
CA ALA A 62 11.61 14.53 0.00
C ALA A 62 10.50 15.02 -0.95
N ILE A 63 9.48 15.68 -0.42
CA ILE A 63 8.37 16.25 -1.21
C ILE A 63 8.88 17.34 -2.15
N ASP A 64 9.72 18.24 -1.67
CA ASP A 64 10.29 19.34 -2.47
C ASP A 64 11.20 18.84 -3.60
N HIS A 65 11.71 17.59 -3.49
CA HIS A 65 12.48 16.90 -4.56
C HIS A 65 11.61 15.95 -5.41
N GLY A 66 10.29 16.04 -5.31
CA GLY A 66 9.35 15.36 -6.20
C GLY A 66 8.86 14.00 -5.73
N ILE A 67 9.16 13.57 -4.50
CA ILE A 67 8.53 12.38 -3.94
C ILE A 67 7.10 12.75 -3.55
N THR A 68 6.12 12.09 -4.19
CA THR A 68 4.69 12.34 -3.90
C THR A 68 4.04 11.19 -3.14
N PHE A 69 4.61 10.00 -3.12
CA PHE A 69 4.04 8.83 -2.45
C PHE A 69 4.55 8.75 -1.01
N MET A 70 3.65 8.89 -0.04
CA MET A 70 3.94 8.80 1.41
C MET A 70 3.32 7.53 1.96
N ASP A 71 4.16 6.64 2.50
CA ASP A 71 3.77 5.37 3.11
C ASP A 71 3.90 5.44 4.62
N ASN A 72 2.80 5.23 5.36
CA ASN A 72 2.81 5.18 6.81
C ASN A 72 2.02 3.95 7.33
N CYS A 73 1.87 3.82 8.65
CA CYS A 73 1.05 2.82 9.31
C CYS A 73 0.61 3.30 10.69
N TRP A 74 -0.58 2.88 11.10
CA TRP A 74 -1.18 3.20 12.40
C TRP A 74 -0.28 2.81 13.58
N ASP A 75 0.42 1.66 13.50
CA ASP A 75 1.23 1.10 14.59
C ASP A 75 2.70 1.56 14.58
N TYR A 76 3.19 2.20 13.52
CA TYR A 76 4.60 2.59 13.44
C TYR A 76 4.99 3.53 14.58
N HIS A 77 5.87 3.04 15.47
CA HIS A 77 6.32 3.77 16.69
C HIS A 77 5.15 4.23 17.56
N ASP A 78 4.17 3.34 17.79
CA ASP A 78 2.96 3.63 18.57
C ASP A 78 2.19 4.87 18.05
N GLY A 79 2.21 5.06 16.73
CA GLY A 79 1.61 6.20 16.05
C GLY A 79 2.49 7.45 15.94
N GLY A 80 3.70 7.41 16.48
CA GLY A 80 4.66 8.51 16.42
C GLY A 80 5.03 8.90 14.98
N SER A 81 5.13 7.92 14.08
CA SER A 81 5.39 8.18 12.67
C SER A 81 4.26 8.96 11.99
N GLU A 82 2.99 8.58 12.22
CA GLU A 82 1.84 9.32 11.68
C GLU A 82 1.78 10.75 12.25
N ILE A 83 2.09 10.95 13.54
CA ILE A 83 2.11 12.29 14.16
C ILE A 83 3.15 13.17 13.48
N ARG A 84 4.36 12.68 13.22
CA ARG A 84 5.42 13.42 12.53
C ARG A 84 5.05 13.71 11.08
N MET A 85 4.50 12.72 10.38
CA MET A 85 4.00 12.88 9.01
C MET A 85 2.91 13.97 8.97
N GLY A 86 1.93 13.91 9.87
CA GLY A 86 0.85 14.90 9.95
C GLY A 86 1.36 16.33 10.18
N LYS A 87 2.39 16.51 11.01
CA LYS A 87 3.04 17.82 11.20
C LYS A 87 3.77 18.29 9.95
N ALA A 88 4.46 17.37 9.25
CA ALA A 88 5.17 17.70 8.04
C ALA A 88 4.24 18.08 6.89
N LEU A 89 3.05 17.50 6.85
CA LEU A 89 2.06 17.74 5.79
C LEU A 89 1.20 19.01 6.00
N CYS A 90 1.39 19.74 7.12
CA CYS A 90 0.80 21.07 7.26
C CYS A 90 1.34 22.08 6.22
N ASP A 91 0.78 23.27 6.19
CA ASP A 91 1.26 24.41 5.39
C ASP A 91 1.24 24.13 3.87
N GLY A 92 0.21 23.44 3.37
CA GLY A 92 0.03 23.16 1.96
C GLY A 92 0.87 21.97 1.41
N TYR A 93 1.49 21.18 2.27
CA TYR A 93 2.21 19.97 1.85
C TYR A 93 1.30 18.78 1.60
N ARG A 94 0.14 18.70 2.30
CA ARG A 94 -0.83 17.60 2.12
C ARG A 94 -1.33 17.47 0.69
N GLU A 95 -1.55 18.58 0.01
CA GLU A 95 -2.05 18.65 -1.36
C GLU A 95 -1.02 18.22 -2.42
N LYS A 96 0.24 18.14 -2.03
CA LYS A 96 1.34 17.73 -2.93
C LYS A 96 1.57 16.22 -2.95
N VAL A 97 0.89 15.46 -2.08
CA VAL A 97 1.21 14.04 -1.87
C VAL A 97 0.00 13.14 -2.02
N PHE A 98 0.28 11.91 -2.43
CA PHE A 98 -0.59 10.75 -2.31
C PHE A 98 -0.26 10.06 -0.98
N LEU A 99 -1.16 10.15 -0.02
CA LEU A 99 -0.96 9.70 1.35
C LEU A 99 -1.53 8.31 1.55
N MET A 100 -0.69 7.37 1.94
CA MET A 100 -1.07 6.02 2.31
C MET A 100 -0.80 5.77 3.79
N THR A 101 -1.72 5.09 4.45
CA THR A 101 -1.49 4.46 5.75
C THR A 101 -2.13 3.07 5.82
N LYS A 102 -1.98 2.38 6.95
CA LYS A 102 -2.40 0.99 7.13
C LYS A 102 -3.04 0.80 8.49
N ILE A 103 -3.91 -0.18 8.60
CA ILE A 103 -4.58 -0.59 9.85
C ILE A 103 -4.38 -2.08 10.12
N ASP A 104 -4.25 -2.45 11.39
CA ASP A 104 -4.05 -3.84 11.86
C ASP A 104 -5.35 -4.51 12.29
N GLY A 105 -6.39 -3.73 12.56
CA GLY A 105 -7.69 -4.22 12.99
C GLY A 105 -8.27 -5.23 12.00
N ARG A 106 -8.77 -6.37 12.52
CA ARG A 106 -9.43 -7.41 11.72
C ARG A 106 -10.95 -7.39 11.88
N THR A 107 -11.47 -6.62 12.83
CA THR A 107 -12.90 -6.38 13.01
C THR A 107 -13.26 -4.99 12.52
N LYS A 108 -14.52 -4.80 12.16
CA LYS A 108 -15.07 -3.51 11.73
C LYS A 108 -14.83 -2.40 12.72
N GLU A 109 -15.10 -2.67 14.01
CA GLU A 109 -14.93 -1.69 15.08
C GLU A 109 -13.45 -1.29 15.25
N ALA A 110 -12.54 -2.25 15.29
CA ALA A 110 -11.11 -1.98 15.44
C ALA A 110 -10.56 -1.20 14.24
N ALA A 111 -10.96 -1.57 13.03
CA ALA A 111 -10.54 -0.90 11.80
C ALA A 111 -11.04 0.55 11.75
N ALA A 112 -12.30 0.80 12.06
CA ALA A 112 -12.88 2.14 12.10
C ALA A 112 -12.17 3.03 13.14
N LYS A 113 -11.93 2.51 14.34
CA LYS A 113 -11.21 3.22 15.39
C LYS A 113 -9.80 3.59 14.97
N GLN A 114 -9.04 2.66 14.39
CA GLN A 114 -7.67 2.89 13.93
C GLN A 114 -7.63 3.92 12.79
N LEU A 115 -8.59 3.88 11.86
CA LEU A 115 -8.70 4.89 10.81
C LEU A 115 -8.95 6.29 11.39
N ASP A 116 -9.87 6.44 12.33
CA ASP A 116 -10.16 7.74 12.94
C ASP A 116 -8.94 8.27 13.73
N GLU A 117 -8.20 7.39 14.38
CA GLU A 117 -6.92 7.75 15.03
C GLU A 117 -5.87 8.18 14.00
N SER A 118 -5.74 7.48 12.87
CA SER A 118 -4.81 7.84 11.79
C SER A 118 -5.14 9.19 11.19
N LEU A 119 -6.42 9.47 10.88
CA LEU A 119 -6.86 10.78 10.38
C LEU A 119 -6.47 11.93 11.35
N ARG A 120 -6.71 11.72 12.65
CA ARG A 120 -6.35 12.69 13.68
C ARG A 120 -4.84 12.92 13.79
N ARG A 121 -4.02 11.84 13.77
CA ARG A 121 -2.55 11.90 13.85
C ARG A 121 -1.94 12.55 12.61
N LEU A 122 -2.45 12.18 11.44
CA LEU A 122 -2.04 12.70 10.13
C LEU A 122 -2.57 14.12 9.87
N LYS A 123 -3.46 14.65 10.74
CA LYS A 123 -4.07 15.99 10.61
C LYS A 123 -4.73 16.22 9.26
N THR A 124 -5.47 15.26 8.79
CA THR A 124 -6.17 15.28 7.50
C THR A 124 -7.58 14.70 7.67
N ASP A 125 -8.50 15.12 6.83
CA ASP A 125 -9.84 14.55 6.73
C ASP A 125 -9.92 13.37 5.76
N ARG A 126 -8.87 13.15 4.96
CA ARG A 126 -8.82 12.12 3.91
C ARG A 126 -7.46 11.48 3.75
N ILE A 127 -7.46 10.16 3.65
CA ILE A 127 -6.33 9.32 3.24
C ILE A 127 -6.56 8.88 1.79
N ASP A 128 -5.52 8.89 0.96
CA ASP A 128 -5.66 8.47 -0.42
C ASP A 128 -5.75 6.95 -0.54
N LEU A 129 -4.87 6.20 0.10
CA LEU A 129 -4.89 4.74 0.10
C LEU A 129 -4.84 4.20 1.53
N LEU A 130 -5.85 3.43 1.94
CA LEU A 130 -5.84 2.69 3.20
C LEU A 130 -5.64 1.21 2.95
N GLN A 131 -4.68 0.59 3.66
CA GLN A 131 -4.37 -0.82 3.50
C GLN A 131 -4.70 -1.65 4.74
N HIS A 132 -5.21 -2.89 4.53
CA HIS A 132 -5.12 -3.94 5.55
C HIS A 132 -3.66 -4.30 5.74
N HIS A 133 -3.11 -4.07 6.94
CA HIS A 133 -1.72 -4.25 7.24
C HIS A 133 -1.39 -5.70 7.59
N GLU A 134 -0.19 -6.13 7.23
CA GLU A 134 0.42 -7.40 7.64
C GLU A 134 -0.53 -8.60 7.62
N ILE A 135 -1.13 -8.89 6.46
CA ILE A 135 -1.82 -10.17 6.30
C ILE A 135 -0.78 -11.30 6.28
N ILE A 136 -0.54 -11.91 7.44
CA ILE A 136 0.54 -12.88 7.66
C ILE A 136 0.06 -14.27 8.06
N ARG A 137 -1.24 -14.47 8.23
CA ARG A 137 -1.90 -15.74 8.53
C ARG A 137 -2.89 -16.09 7.43
N LEU A 138 -3.07 -17.39 7.17
CA LEU A 138 -4.01 -17.86 6.15
C LEU A 138 -5.47 -17.52 6.48
N GLU A 139 -5.79 -17.36 7.75
CA GLU A 139 -7.11 -16.96 8.24
C GLU A 139 -7.34 -15.44 8.21
N ASP A 140 -6.32 -14.61 8.04
CA ASP A 140 -6.48 -13.15 8.00
C ASP A 140 -7.46 -12.69 6.90
N PRO A 141 -7.39 -13.18 5.65
CA PRO A 141 -8.34 -12.83 4.61
C PRO A 141 -9.79 -13.17 4.97
N ASP A 142 -10.03 -14.36 5.52
CA ASP A 142 -11.38 -14.79 5.93
C ASP A 142 -11.94 -13.90 7.05
N ARG A 143 -11.12 -13.53 8.03
CA ARG A 143 -11.50 -12.62 9.12
C ARG A 143 -11.80 -11.20 8.63
N ILE A 144 -11.01 -10.70 7.69
CA ILE A 144 -11.17 -9.36 7.12
C ILE A 144 -12.49 -9.23 6.36
N PHE A 145 -12.88 -10.26 5.60
CA PHE A 145 -14.09 -10.28 4.80
C PHE A 145 -15.32 -10.93 5.48
N ALA A 146 -15.19 -11.40 6.74
CA ALA A 146 -16.32 -11.90 7.50
C ALA A 146 -17.36 -10.80 7.79
N GLU A 147 -18.59 -11.20 8.16
CA GLU A 147 -19.57 -10.27 8.73
C GLU A 147 -18.99 -9.57 9.97
N GLY A 148 -19.06 -8.25 10.02
CA GLY A 148 -18.38 -7.44 11.04
C GLY A 148 -16.86 -7.40 10.90
N GLY A 149 -16.31 -7.83 9.77
CA GLY A 149 -14.90 -7.78 9.46
C GLY A 149 -14.40 -6.38 9.08
N ALA A 150 -13.08 -6.21 9.08
CA ALA A 150 -12.45 -4.93 8.83
C ALA A 150 -12.80 -4.33 7.46
N HIS A 151 -13.08 -5.17 6.45
CA HIS A 151 -13.36 -4.71 5.10
C HIS A 151 -14.65 -3.86 5.03
N GLU A 152 -15.66 -4.19 5.84
CA GLU A 152 -16.88 -3.38 5.92
C GLU A 152 -16.58 -1.94 6.37
N ALA A 153 -15.71 -1.76 7.37
CA ALA A 153 -15.32 -0.42 7.83
C ALA A 153 -14.62 0.39 6.72
N LEU A 154 -13.78 -0.26 5.90
CA LEU A 154 -13.11 0.41 4.78
C LEU A 154 -14.10 0.81 3.68
N LEU A 155 -15.09 -0.02 3.39
CA LEU A 155 -16.14 0.31 2.43
C LEU A 155 -16.97 1.51 2.90
N GLU A 156 -17.38 1.53 4.17
CA GLU A 156 -18.10 2.66 4.78
C GLU A 156 -17.25 3.93 4.77
N ALA A 157 -15.97 3.83 5.13
CA ALA A 157 -15.04 4.96 5.10
C ALA A 157 -14.85 5.51 3.69
N ARG A 158 -14.81 4.65 2.67
CA ARG A 158 -14.74 5.07 1.26
C ARG A 158 -16.02 5.78 0.82
N GLN A 159 -17.16 5.26 1.19
CA GLN A 159 -18.46 5.90 0.92
C GLN A 159 -18.59 7.27 1.62
N ALA A 160 -18.04 7.39 2.83
CA ALA A 160 -18.02 8.64 3.59
C ALA A 160 -16.94 9.65 3.10
N GLY A 161 -16.11 9.28 2.12
CA GLY A 161 -15.04 10.14 1.59
C GLY A 161 -13.80 10.24 2.48
N LYS A 162 -13.71 9.48 3.57
CA LYS A 162 -12.54 9.44 4.46
C LYS A 162 -11.32 8.78 3.80
N ILE A 163 -11.57 7.83 2.89
CA ILE A 163 -10.53 7.18 2.09
C ILE A 163 -10.95 7.14 0.62
N ARG A 164 -9.97 7.07 -0.30
CA ARG A 164 -10.27 6.98 -1.73
C ARG A 164 -10.09 5.56 -2.27
N TYR A 165 -8.98 4.93 -1.92
CA TYR A 165 -8.56 3.63 -2.41
C TYR A 165 -8.32 2.67 -1.27
N ILE A 166 -8.51 1.38 -1.55
CA ILE A 166 -8.34 0.29 -0.59
C ILE A 166 -7.31 -0.70 -1.12
N GLY A 167 -6.34 -1.04 -0.28
CA GLY A 167 -5.32 -2.02 -0.58
C GLY A 167 -5.05 -2.98 0.57
N PHE A 168 -4.03 -3.80 0.40
CA PHE A 168 -3.50 -4.64 1.47
C PHE A 168 -1.99 -4.84 1.34
N THR A 169 -1.37 -5.25 2.44
CA THR A 169 0.06 -5.55 2.47
C THR A 169 0.35 -6.77 3.31
N GLY A 170 1.42 -7.45 2.95
CA GLY A 170 2.01 -8.54 3.68
C GLY A 170 3.36 -8.90 3.07
N HIS A 171 4.18 -9.64 3.81
CA HIS A 171 5.54 -9.96 3.35
C HIS A 171 6.00 -11.37 3.76
N LYS A 172 5.11 -12.18 4.31
CA LYS A 172 5.47 -13.48 4.87
C LYS A 172 5.36 -14.61 3.85
N GLU A 173 4.26 -14.64 3.10
CA GLU A 173 3.93 -15.79 2.24
C GLU A 173 3.03 -15.36 1.07
N PRO A 174 3.43 -15.59 -0.19
CA PRO A 174 2.62 -15.24 -1.35
C PRO A 174 1.26 -15.96 -1.41
N LEU A 175 1.14 -17.16 -0.82
CA LEU A 175 -0.15 -17.87 -0.77
C LEU A 175 -1.23 -17.09 0.00
N ILE A 176 -0.84 -16.31 1.01
CA ILE A 176 -1.78 -15.46 1.76
C ILE A 176 -2.30 -14.33 0.86
N HIS A 177 -1.44 -13.74 0.04
CA HIS A 177 -1.84 -12.74 -0.97
C HIS A 177 -2.82 -13.32 -1.99
N LEU A 178 -2.51 -14.52 -2.51
CA LEU A 178 -3.42 -15.22 -3.43
C LEU A 178 -4.78 -15.50 -2.78
N ARG A 179 -4.78 -15.94 -1.51
CA ARG A 179 -6.02 -16.15 -0.75
C ARG A 179 -6.80 -14.85 -0.58
N MET A 180 -6.12 -13.74 -0.30
CA MET A 180 -6.76 -12.42 -0.16
C MET A 180 -7.44 -11.98 -1.46
N LEU A 181 -6.78 -12.16 -2.59
CA LEU A 181 -7.34 -11.85 -3.91
C LEU A 181 -8.52 -12.77 -4.24
N GLU A 182 -8.42 -14.07 -3.97
CA GLU A 182 -9.50 -15.05 -4.18
C GLU A 182 -10.76 -14.71 -3.36
N ILE A 183 -10.60 -14.34 -2.09
CA ILE A 183 -11.73 -13.96 -1.23
C ILE A 183 -12.34 -12.64 -1.70
N ALA A 184 -11.53 -11.67 -2.05
CA ALA A 184 -12.02 -10.40 -2.60
C ALA A 184 -12.88 -10.63 -3.86
N GLU A 185 -12.44 -11.50 -4.78
CA GLU A 185 -13.20 -11.86 -5.98
C GLU A 185 -14.57 -12.49 -5.62
N LYS A 186 -14.63 -13.40 -4.64
CA LYS A 186 -15.87 -13.98 -4.13
C LYS A 186 -16.85 -12.94 -3.58
N HIS A 187 -16.32 -11.87 -2.99
CA HIS A 187 -17.10 -10.74 -2.50
C HIS A 187 -17.32 -9.64 -3.57
N GLN A 188 -17.02 -9.93 -4.85
CA GLN A 188 -17.16 -8.98 -5.97
C GLN A 188 -16.37 -7.67 -5.72
N PHE A 189 -15.26 -7.79 -5.02
CA PHE A 189 -14.40 -6.67 -4.70
C PHE A 189 -13.03 -6.81 -5.38
N ARG A 190 -12.47 -5.68 -5.84
CA ARG A 190 -11.12 -5.59 -6.37
C ARG A 190 -10.34 -4.54 -5.60
N PHE A 191 -9.18 -4.91 -5.11
CA PHE A 191 -8.24 -3.97 -4.50
C PHE A 191 -7.67 -2.99 -5.52
N ASP A 192 -7.40 -1.76 -5.08
CA ASP A 192 -6.79 -0.72 -5.90
C ASP A 192 -5.27 -0.86 -5.95
N ALA A 193 -4.65 -1.31 -4.85
CA ALA A 193 -3.21 -1.53 -4.73
C ALA A 193 -2.85 -2.68 -3.79
N VAL A 194 -1.71 -3.31 -4.03
CA VAL A 194 -1.12 -4.36 -3.20
C VAL A 194 0.35 -4.05 -2.95
N GLN A 195 0.75 -4.06 -1.68
CA GLN A 195 2.14 -3.88 -1.27
C GLN A 195 2.72 -5.23 -0.86
N MET A 196 3.87 -5.58 -1.43
CA MET A 196 4.49 -6.89 -1.24
C MET A 196 6.00 -6.85 -1.43
N LEU A 197 6.68 -7.94 -1.06
CA LEU A 197 8.10 -8.13 -1.34
C LEU A 197 8.38 -8.13 -2.85
N LEU A 198 9.30 -7.26 -3.28
CA LEU A 198 9.87 -7.29 -4.63
C LEU A 198 11.34 -6.88 -4.54
N ASN A 199 12.23 -7.86 -4.55
CA ASN A 199 13.67 -7.64 -4.52
C ASN A 199 14.40 -8.72 -5.34
N VAL A 200 15.70 -8.60 -5.50
CA VAL A 200 16.52 -9.51 -6.33
C VAL A 200 16.51 -10.96 -5.85
N MET A 201 16.19 -11.23 -4.59
CA MET A 201 16.14 -12.58 -4.02
C MET A 201 14.75 -13.20 -4.10
N ASP A 202 13.70 -12.39 -4.28
CA ASP A 202 12.30 -12.87 -4.28
C ASP A 202 12.04 -13.92 -5.35
N ALA A 203 12.67 -13.82 -6.53
CA ALA A 203 12.49 -14.75 -7.63
C ALA A 203 12.89 -16.21 -7.30
N HIS A 204 13.69 -16.44 -6.27
CA HIS A 204 14.31 -17.73 -5.98
C HIS A 204 13.59 -18.57 -4.93
N PHE A 205 12.80 -17.96 -4.05
CA PHE A 205 12.12 -18.69 -2.97
C PHE A 205 10.80 -18.03 -2.57
N ARG A 206 9.70 -18.80 -2.55
CA ARG A 206 8.35 -18.32 -2.19
C ARG A 206 8.01 -16.98 -2.86
N SER A 207 8.24 -16.92 -4.16
CA SER A 207 8.29 -15.70 -4.94
C SER A 207 6.93 -15.00 -5.05
N PHE A 208 6.85 -13.76 -4.60
CA PHE A 208 5.75 -12.86 -4.88
C PHE A 208 5.77 -12.42 -6.35
N GLN A 209 6.97 -12.18 -6.90
CA GLN A 209 7.15 -11.83 -8.31
C GLN A 209 6.56 -12.88 -9.25
N ASN A 210 6.79 -14.17 -8.97
CA ASN A 210 6.36 -15.24 -9.87
C ASN A 210 4.91 -15.68 -9.65
N ARG A 211 4.35 -15.48 -8.45
CA ARG A 211 3.03 -15.98 -8.06
C ARG A 211 1.95 -14.92 -7.98
N VAL A 212 2.27 -13.75 -7.45
CA VAL A 212 1.28 -12.69 -7.18
C VAL A 212 1.33 -11.61 -8.26
N LEU A 213 2.52 -11.11 -8.60
CA LEU A 213 2.69 -10.02 -9.56
C LEU A 213 1.96 -10.23 -10.91
N PRO A 214 1.97 -11.41 -11.54
CA PRO A 214 1.26 -11.62 -12.80
C PRO A 214 -0.25 -11.38 -12.71
N LEU A 215 -0.87 -11.73 -11.57
CA LEU A 215 -2.30 -11.48 -11.34
C LEU A 215 -2.58 -9.99 -11.14
N LEU A 216 -1.75 -9.31 -10.37
CA LEU A 216 -1.89 -7.87 -10.15
C LEU A 216 -1.79 -7.09 -11.47
N ILE A 217 -0.84 -7.47 -12.34
CA ILE A 217 -0.68 -6.85 -13.68
C ILE A 217 -1.91 -7.13 -14.55
N LYS A 218 -2.36 -8.38 -14.61
CA LYS A 218 -3.55 -8.77 -15.37
C LYS A 218 -4.78 -7.95 -14.97
N ASP A 219 -4.98 -7.77 -13.67
CA ASP A 219 -6.15 -7.11 -13.10
C ASP A 219 -5.95 -5.60 -12.92
N GLN A 220 -4.82 -5.06 -13.41
CA GLN A 220 -4.44 -3.65 -13.33
C GLN A 220 -4.48 -3.09 -11.90
N ILE A 221 -4.12 -3.91 -10.91
CA ILE A 221 -3.97 -3.51 -9.51
C ILE A 221 -2.61 -2.84 -9.34
N GLY A 222 -2.55 -1.72 -8.63
CA GLY A 222 -1.32 -1.00 -8.34
C GLY A 222 -0.35 -1.85 -7.51
N VAL A 223 0.91 -1.90 -7.92
CA VAL A 223 1.95 -2.69 -7.26
C VAL A 223 2.90 -1.79 -6.51
N LEU A 224 3.03 -2.01 -5.21
CA LEU A 224 3.95 -1.31 -4.32
C LEU A 224 5.03 -2.30 -3.85
N GLY A 225 6.25 -2.15 -4.37
CA GLY A 225 7.38 -2.97 -3.98
C GLY A 225 7.99 -2.48 -2.67
N MET A 226 8.35 -3.40 -1.77
CA MET A 226 9.06 -3.11 -0.51
C MET A 226 10.13 -4.17 -0.23
N LYS A 227 11.14 -3.80 0.59
CA LYS A 227 12.24 -4.64 1.14
C LYS A 227 13.19 -5.23 0.12
#